data_66a8e82ee0115bbe80650fee1a7233e1
#
_entry.id   66a8e82ee0115bbe80650fee1a7233e1
#
_cell.length_a   1.000
_cell.length_b   1.000
_cell.length_c   1.000
_cell.angle_alpha   90.00
_cell.angle_beta   90.00
_cell.angle_gamma   90.00
#
_symmetry.space_group_name_H-M   'P 1'
#
loop_
_entity.id
_entity.type
_entity.pdbx_description
1 polymer ?
#
loop_
_entity_poly.entity_id
_entity_poly.type
_entity_poly.pdbx_seq_one_letter_code
_entity_poly.pdbx_strand_id
1 'polypeptide(L)'
;MKTPVLHWKGLWDTLEYMNYIDLRSDTVTWPTEAMREAMAKAPVGDDVYEDDPTVKELEQYAASITAKEAALFVPSGVFGNQLALFTHCPRGSEVILDDQCHIVQHESGAASIIAGVQLRTIDAHGSILLPESIEPRVRIGDDIHEPKTSLICLENAHSNGKVFSIEQMEKVRRCANRYHIPIHLDGARLFNAAVSLGVEAKELTQHVDSVMFCLSKGLCAPVGSILAGSRKFIDQARRNRKIMGGGLRQAGILAAAGLIALKEMRYRLDTDHQNAGMLEKLLNDVDKIEIAHDRRDINFVFFKNNADAQLDTEAFVEYMHEKNILINPCDRDGYFRLVTHYWITKEHIQYIADTIKEFYA
;
A
#
# COMPACT_ATOMS: atom_id res chain seq x y z
N MET A 1 -20.43 17.66 -11.01
CA MET A 1 -19.35 18.65 -11.01
C MET A 1 -18.13 18.00 -11.61
N LYS A 2 -17.51 18.60 -12.63
CA LYS A 2 -16.33 18.02 -13.28
C LYS A 2 -15.13 18.29 -12.37
N THR A 3 -14.46 17.25 -11.91
CA THR A 3 -13.14 17.35 -11.27
C THR A 3 -12.22 18.10 -12.24
N PRO A 4 -11.51 19.15 -11.82
CA PRO A 4 -10.55 19.81 -12.69
C PRO A 4 -9.42 18.83 -12.99
N VAL A 5 -9.37 18.36 -14.22
CA VAL A 5 -8.17 17.68 -14.74
C VAL A 5 -7.13 18.78 -14.90
N LEU A 6 -6.19 18.84 -13.98
CA LEU A 6 -5.00 19.66 -14.15
C LEU A 6 -4.35 19.26 -15.48
N HIS A 7 -4.46 20.14 -16.47
CA HIS A 7 -3.78 19.99 -17.75
C HIS A 7 -2.28 20.19 -17.52
N TRP A 8 -1.55 19.11 -17.36
CA TRP A 8 -0.10 19.04 -17.34
C TRP A 8 0.43 19.40 -18.75
N LYS A 9 0.41 20.68 -19.09
CA LYS A 9 1.14 21.18 -20.25
C LYS A 9 2.49 21.68 -19.78
N GLY A 10 3.56 20.94 -20.10
CA GLY A 10 4.90 21.45 -20.21
C GLY A 10 5.93 21.10 -19.15
N LEU A 11 5.88 19.94 -18.49
CA LEU A 11 6.91 19.50 -17.55
C LEU A 11 7.62 18.24 -18.04
N TRP A 12 8.47 18.39 -19.06
CA TRP A 12 9.45 17.39 -19.46
C TRP A 12 10.88 17.91 -19.32
N ASP A 13 11.16 18.66 -18.25
CA ASP A 13 12.53 18.84 -17.79
C ASP A 13 12.73 17.96 -16.56
N THR A 14 13.27 16.76 -16.80
CA THR A 14 13.51 15.71 -15.78
C THR A 14 14.42 16.20 -14.63
N LEU A 15 15.16 17.28 -14.81
CA LEU A 15 16.00 17.91 -13.79
C LEU A 15 15.19 18.85 -12.87
N GLU A 16 14.14 19.50 -13.37
CA GLU A 16 13.30 20.37 -12.52
C GLU A 16 12.43 19.57 -11.54
N TYR A 17 11.91 18.41 -11.95
CA TYR A 17 11.06 17.57 -11.08
C TYR A 17 11.81 17.05 -9.83
N MET A 18 13.12 16.86 -9.91
CA MET A 18 13.95 16.45 -8.76
C MET A 18 14.18 17.58 -7.74
N ASN A 19 13.74 18.81 -8.03
CA ASN A 19 13.87 19.96 -7.11
C ASN A 19 12.64 20.13 -6.19
N TYR A 20 11.57 19.34 -6.39
CA TYR A 20 10.39 19.42 -5.53
C TYR A 20 10.52 18.49 -4.31
N ILE A 21 10.05 18.99 -3.16
CA ILE A 21 9.79 18.18 -1.98
C ILE A 21 8.40 17.55 -2.17
N ASP A 22 8.33 16.27 -2.51
CA ASP A 22 7.06 15.63 -2.89
C ASP A 22 6.49 14.81 -1.73
N LEU A 23 5.40 15.29 -1.12
CA LEU A 23 4.70 14.66 0.00
C LEU A 23 3.38 14.00 -0.40
N ARG A 24 3.08 13.88 -1.70
CA ARG A 24 1.80 13.33 -2.17
C ARG A 24 1.61 11.87 -1.80
N SER A 25 2.66 11.08 -1.87
CA SER A 25 2.65 9.64 -1.57
C SER A 25 4.07 9.08 -1.56
N ASP A 26 4.29 7.96 -0.86
CA ASP A 26 5.53 7.17 -1.00
C ASP A 26 5.66 6.45 -2.36
N THR A 27 4.62 6.48 -3.18
CA THR A 27 4.67 5.99 -4.58
C THR A 27 5.47 6.88 -5.52
N VAL A 28 5.82 8.11 -5.10
CA VAL A 28 6.65 9.04 -5.87
C VAL A 28 8.14 8.80 -5.70
N THR A 29 8.53 7.87 -4.84
CA THR A 29 9.94 7.50 -4.65
C THR A 29 10.56 6.97 -5.95
N TRP A 30 11.83 7.24 -6.12
CA TRP A 30 12.63 6.70 -7.22
C TRP A 30 13.76 5.81 -6.70
N PRO A 31 14.30 4.92 -7.56
CA PRO A 31 15.34 3.99 -7.14
C PRO A 31 16.62 4.71 -6.69
N THR A 32 17.22 4.18 -5.62
CA THR A 32 18.53 4.63 -5.13
C THR A 32 19.63 4.33 -6.16
N GLU A 33 20.79 4.97 -6.02
CA GLU A 33 21.93 4.69 -6.90
C GLU A 33 22.35 3.20 -6.83
N ALA A 34 22.37 2.63 -5.64
CA ALA A 34 22.65 1.20 -5.46
C ALA A 34 21.64 0.31 -6.22
N MET A 35 20.36 0.66 -6.24
CA MET A 35 19.37 -0.04 -7.04
C MET A 35 19.64 0.09 -8.54
N ARG A 36 19.97 1.29 -9.02
CA ARG A 36 20.30 1.53 -10.46
C ARG A 36 21.50 0.70 -10.90
N GLU A 37 22.55 0.65 -10.09
CA GLU A 37 23.72 -0.18 -10.36
C GLU A 37 23.39 -1.68 -10.36
N ALA A 38 22.61 -2.15 -9.37
CA ALA A 38 22.18 -3.54 -9.31
C ALA A 38 21.33 -3.92 -10.52
N MET A 39 20.40 -3.05 -10.94
CA MET A 39 19.59 -3.25 -12.16
C MET A 39 20.44 -3.36 -13.40
N ALA A 40 21.47 -2.51 -13.55
CA ALA A 40 22.35 -2.50 -14.71
C ALA A 40 23.24 -3.76 -14.81
N LYS A 41 23.51 -4.43 -13.70
CA LYS A 41 24.41 -5.61 -13.60
C LYS A 41 23.64 -6.91 -13.33
N ALA A 42 22.30 -6.88 -13.26
CA ALA A 42 21.50 -8.04 -12.88
C ALA A 42 21.69 -9.23 -13.85
N PRO A 43 22.00 -10.44 -13.37
CA PRO A 43 21.85 -11.65 -14.15
C PRO A 43 20.38 -11.86 -14.52
N VAL A 44 20.09 -12.19 -15.76
CA VAL A 44 18.72 -12.33 -16.27
C VAL A 44 18.52 -13.64 -17.01
N GLY A 45 17.28 -14.07 -17.07
CA GLY A 45 16.78 -15.18 -17.87
C GLY A 45 15.29 -14.95 -18.16
N ASP A 46 14.63 -15.90 -18.83
CA ASP A 46 13.19 -15.79 -19.07
C ASP A 46 12.38 -16.26 -17.86
N ASP A 47 11.69 -15.32 -17.17
CA ASP A 47 10.87 -15.62 -15.98
C ASP A 47 9.71 -16.59 -16.28
N VAL A 48 9.19 -16.61 -17.54
CA VAL A 48 8.11 -17.53 -17.90
C VAL A 48 8.61 -18.98 -17.99
N TYR A 49 9.89 -19.18 -18.35
CA TYR A 49 10.54 -20.48 -18.27
C TYR A 49 11.16 -20.79 -16.91
N GLU A 50 11.00 -19.86 -15.97
CA GLU A 50 11.63 -19.92 -14.65
C GLU A 50 13.17 -19.98 -14.74
N ASP A 51 13.77 -19.27 -15.70
CA ASP A 51 15.22 -19.25 -15.93
C ASP A 51 15.89 -18.00 -15.33
N ASP A 52 15.12 -16.95 -14.94
CA ASP A 52 15.67 -15.73 -14.38
C ASP A 52 16.19 -15.93 -12.95
N PRO A 53 17.51 -15.92 -12.71
CA PRO A 53 18.06 -16.21 -11.39
C PRO A 53 17.77 -15.12 -10.37
N THR A 54 17.69 -13.86 -10.81
CA THR A 54 17.44 -12.72 -9.91
C THR A 54 15.99 -12.67 -9.46
N VAL A 55 15.05 -13.01 -10.36
CA VAL A 55 13.62 -13.16 -9.96
C VAL A 55 13.48 -14.31 -8.96
N LYS A 56 14.12 -15.46 -9.22
CA LYS A 56 14.08 -16.58 -8.27
C LYS A 56 14.61 -16.21 -6.88
N GLU A 57 15.74 -15.51 -6.83
CA GLU A 57 16.31 -15.05 -5.55
C GLU A 57 15.35 -14.12 -4.84
N LEU A 58 14.74 -13.15 -5.55
CA LEU A 58 13.75 -12.24 -4.97
C LEU A 58 12.54 -12.98 -4.41
N GLU A 59 11.94 -13.90 -5.19
CA GLU A 59 10.79 -14.69 -4.78
C GLU A 59 11.10 -15.57 -3.56
N GLN A 60 12.25 -16.24 -3.54
CA GLN A 60 12.69 -17.06 -2.40
C GLN A 60 12.92 -16.22 -1.15
N TYR A 61 13.60 -15.08 -1.27
CA TYR A 61 13.83 -14.20 -0.14
C TYR A 61 12.52 -13.61 0.41
N ALA A 62 11.62 -13.17 -0.47
CA ALA A 62 10.32 -12.66 -0.10
C ALA A 62 9.47 -13.71 0.65
N ALA A 63 9.45 -14.95 0.18
CA ALA A 63 8.80 -16.07 0.87
C ALA A 63 9.37 -16.27 2.28
N SER A 64 10.71 -16.25 2.42
CA SER A 64 11.39 -16.48 3.69
C SER A 64 11.06 -15.43 4.75
N ILE A 65 11.07 -14.13 4.39
CA ILE A 65 10.82 -13.03 5.34
C ILE A 65 9.34 -12.88 5.72
N THR A 66 8.45 -13.48 4.95
CA THR A 66 7.00 -13.53 5.23
C THR A 66 6.55 -14.88 5.78
N ALA A 67 7.47 -15.82 6.03
CA ALA A 67 7.18 -17.19 6.45
C ALA A 67 6.09 -17.87 5.58
N LYS A 68 6.11 -17.60 4.27
CA LYS A 68 5.27 -18.27 3.29
C LYS A 68 6.05 -19.33 2.52
N GLU A 69 5.35 -20.34 1.98
CA GLU A 69 5.99 -21.44 1.26
C GLU A 69 6.55 -21.01 -0.10
N ALA A 70 5.94 -19.99 -0.70
CA ALA A 70 6.34 -19.47 -2.01
C ALA A 70 5.91 -18.00 -2.17
N ALA A 71 6.55 -17.33 -3.14
CA ALA A 71 6.19 -15.98 -3.56
C ALA A 71 6.27 -15.85 -5.08
N LEU A 72 5.67 -14.80 -5.61
CA LEU A 72 5.58 -14.48 -7.02
C LEU A 72 5.80 -12.98 -7.22
N PHE A 73 6.76 -12.61 -8.06
CA PHE A 73 6.94 -11.22 -8.48
C PHE A 73 5.84 -10.81 -9.46
N VAL A 74 5.22 -9.66 -9.21
CA VAL A 74 4.10 -9.11 -9.98
C VAL A 74 4.33 -7.63 -10.33
N PRO A 75 3.75 -7.11 -11.43
CA PRO A 75 4.04 -5.75 -11.91
C PRO A 75 3.66 -4.62 -10.93
N SER A 76 2.59 -4.78 -10.15
CA SER A 76 2.07 -3.74 -9.25
C SER A 76 1.26 -4.33 -8.10
N GLY A 77 0.95 -3.51 -7.08
CA GLY A 77 0.07 -3.89 -5.97
C GLY A 77 -1.34 -4.23 -6.43
N VAL A 78 -1.94 -3.39 -7.27
CA VAL A 78 -3.26 -3.66 -7.88
C VAL A 78 -3.27 -5.02 -8.58
N PHE A 79 -2.24 -5.27 -9.40
CA PHE A 79 -2.13 -6.57 -10.08
C PHE A 79 -2.07 -7.73 -9.07
N GLY A 80 -1.29 -7.57 -7.99
CA GLY A 80 -1.16 -8.60 -6.95
C GLY A 80 -2.46 -8.87 -6.19
N ASN A 81 -3.21 -7.83 -5.81
CA ASN A 81 -4.53 -7.95 -5.19
C ASN A 81 -5.52 -8.64 -6.13
N GLN A 82 -5.62 -8.18 -7.37
CA GLN A 82 -6.53 -8.78 -8.35
C GLN A 82 -6.16 -10.23 -8.68
N LEU A 83 -4.87 -10.54 -8.73
CA LEU A 83 -4.37 -11.90 -8.89
C LEU A 83 -4.75 -12.79 -7.70
N ALA A 84 -4.67 -12.25 -6.47
CA ALA A 84 -5.08 -12.98 -5.28
C ALA A 84 -6.59 -13.28 -5.30
N LEU A 85 -7.43 -12.28 -5.59
CA LEU A 85 -8.88 -12.47 -5.74
C LEU A 85 -9.19 -13.52 -6.82
N PHE A 86 -8.58 -13.39 -7.99
CA PHE A 86 -8.78 -14.31 -9.12
C PHE A 86 -8.31 -15.74 -8.83
N THR A 87 -7.36 -15.90 -7.90
CA THR A 87 -6.82 -17.22 -7.54
C THR A 87 -7.60 -17.89 -6.41
N HIS A 88 -8.07 -17.11 -5.41
CA HIS A 88 -8.85 -17.64 -4.29
C HIS A 88 -10.31 -17.89 -4.62
N CYS A 89 -10.90 -17.06 -5.46
CA CYS A 89 -12.36 -16.96 -5.57
C CYS A 89 -12.91 -17.59 -6.84
N PRO A 90 -13.88 -18.51 -6.77
CA PRO A 90 -14.73 -18.83 -7.90
C PRO A 90 -15.48 -17.57 -8.38
N ARG A 91 -15.69 -17.45 -9.69
CA ARG A 91 -16.51 -16.35 -10.24
C ARG A 91 -17.94 -16.42 -9.69
N GLY A 92 -18.48 -15.24 -9.36
CA GLY A 92 -19.82 -15.12 -8.77
C GLY A 92 -19.86 -15.29 -7.25
N SER A 93 -18.73 -15.61 -6.60
CA SER A 93 -18.65 -15.61 -5.13
C SER A 93 -18.47 -14.20 -4.57
N GLU A 94 -18.57 -14.05 -3.26
CA GLU A 94 -18.37 -12.76 -2.60
C GLU A 94 -17.11 -12.73 -1.75
N VAL A 95 -16.56 -11.50 -1.58
CA VAL A 95 -15.40 -11.18 -0.78
C VAL A 95 -15.80 -10.16 0.28
N ILE A 96 -15.53 -10.45 1.54
CA ILE A 96 -15.76 -9.51 2.67
C ILE A 96 -14.52 -8.65 2.86
N LEU A 97 -14.73 -7.33 2.94
CA LEU A 97 -13.65 -6.35 3.14
C LEU A 97 -14.21 -5.02 3.67
N ASP A 98 -13.31 -4.17 4.18
CA ASP A 98 -13.64 -2.79 4.57
C ASP A 98 -13.99 -1.95 3.35
N ASP A 99 -14.96 -1.03 3.48
CA ASP A 99 -15.40 -0.17 2.37
C ASP A 99 -14.37 0.91 2.00
N GLN A 100 -13.45 1.26 2.91
CA GLN A 100 -12.37 2.22 2.70
C GLN A 100 -11.07 1.58 2.22
N CYS A 101 -11.00 0.25 2.07
CA CYS A 101 -9.79 -0.42 1.62
C CYS A 101 -9.47 -0.11 0.15
N HIS A 102 -8.18 -0.24 -0.20
CA HIS A 102 -7.65 0.08 -1.53
C HIS A 102 -8.37 -0.68 -2.66
N ILE A 103 -8.68 -1.96 -2.45
CA ILE A 103 -9.37 -2.82 -3.44
C ILE A 103 -10.73 -2.22 -3.86
N VAL A 104 -11.44 -1.58 -2.91
CA VAL A 104 -12.74 -0.93 -3.16
C VAL A 104 -12.56 0.44 -3.80
N GLN A 105 -11.67 1.28 -3.22
CA GLN A 105 -11.63 2.71 -3.52
C GLN A 105 -10.73 3.05 -4.72
N HIS A 106 -9.67 2.27 -4.99
CA HIS A 106 -8.57 2.69 -5.86
C HIS A 106 -8.18 1.68 -6.96
N GLU A 107 -8.97 0.61 -7.18
CA GLU A 107 -8.67 -0.40 -8.20
C GLU A 107 -9.70 -0.43 -9.35
N SER A 108 -10.40 0.68 -9.57
CA SER A 108 -11.26 0.91 -10.77
C SER A 108 -12.29 -0.19 -11.05
N GLY A 109 -12.81 -0.86 -10.01
CA GLY A 109 -13.76 -1.96 -10.16
C GLY A 109 -13.15 -3.26 -10.70
N ALA A 110 -11.83 -3.40 -10.66
CA ALA A 110 -11.09 -4.54 -11.22
C ALA A 110 -11.53 -5.88 -10.64
N ALA A 111 -11.97 -5.94 -9.39
CA ALA A 111 -12.47 -7.16 -8.75
C ALA A 111 -13.64 -7.79 -9.51
N SER A 112 -14.56 -6.97 -10.01
CA SER A 112 -15.69 -7.42 -10.82
C SER A 112 -15.29 -7.85 -12.24
N ILE A 113 -14.32 -7.13 -12.84
CA ILE A 113 -13.88 -7.35 -14.22
C ILE A 113 -12.96 -8.57 -14.32
N ILE A 114 -11.96 -8.67 -13.45
CA ILE A 114 -10.90 -9.68 -13.52
C ILE A 114 -11.32 -10.95 -12.77
N ALA A 115 -11.54 -10.83 -11.46
CA ALA A 115 -11.91 -11.99 -10.64
C ALA A 115 -13.38 -12.39 -10.82
N GLY A 116 -14.27 -11.44 -11.18
CA GLY A 116 -15.69 -11.68 -11.34
C GLY A 116 -16.38 -11.96 -10.01
N VAL A 117 -15.95 -11.29 -8.95
CA VAL A 117 -16.48 -11.43 -7.60
C VAL A 117 -17.34 -10.23 -7.21
N GLN A 118 -18.25 -10.46 -6.26
CA GLN A 118 -18.99 -9.41 -5.58
C GLN A 118 -18.22 -8.96 -4.36
N LEU A 119 -17.98 -7.63 -4.23
CA LEU A 119 -17.44 -7.06 -3.02
C LEU A 119 -18.56 -6.84 -2.00
N ARG A 120 -18.46 -7.47 -0.84
CA ARG A 120 -19.36 -7.28 0.30
C ARG A 120 -18.69 -6.38 1.31
N THR A 121 -18.84 -5.08 1.09
CA THR A 121 -18.18 -4.05 1.87
C THR A 121 -18.80 -3.88 3.25
N ILE A 122 -17.98 -3.53 4.21
CA ILE A 122 -18.35 -3.24 5.60
C ILE A 122 -17.78 -1.87 5.95
N ASP A 123 -18.61 -0.98 6.49
CA ASP A 123 -18.15 0.21 7.19
C ASP A 123 -17.54 -0.24 8.53
N ALA A 124 -16.25 -0.47 8.51
CA ALA A 124 -15.48 -0.83 9.69
C ALA A 124 -14.98 0.46 10.35
N HIS A 125 -15.60 0.86 11.45
CA HIS A 125 -15.20 2.06 12.20
C HIS A 125 -13.69 2.11 12.43
N GLY A 126 -13.03 3.12 11.82
CA GLY A 126 -11.58 3.25 11.80
C GLY A 126 -10.86 2.26 10.89
N SER A 127 -11.57 1.63 9.93
CA SER A 127 -11.04 0.69 8.94
C SER A 127 -10.38 -0.56 9.52
N ILE A 128 -10.73 -0.93 10.75
CA ILE A 128 -10.27 -2.16 11.41
C ILE A 128 -11.40 -3.19 11.38
N LEU A 129 -11.31 -4.12 10.45
CA LEU A 129 -12.30 -5.16 10.24
C LEU A 129 -12.19 -6.24 11.32
N LEU A 130 -13.15 -6.30 12.25
CA LEU A 130 -13.17 -7.23 13.36
C LEU A 130 -14.23 -8.32 13.20
N PRO A 131 -14.14 -9.45 13.94
CA PRO A 131 -15.10 -10.56 13.86
C PRO A 131 -16.55 -10.13 13.99
N GLU A 132 -16.85 -9.18 14.84
CA GLU A 132 -18.21 -8.68 15.12
C GLU A 132 -18.87 -8.08 13.88
N SER A 133 -18.09 -7.53 12.96
CA SER A 133 -18.57 -7.00 11.69
C SER A 133 -18.51 -8.04 10.55
N ILE A 134 -17.60 -9.01 10.62
CA ILE A 134 -17.44 -10.08 9.62
C ILE A 134 -18.53 -11.14 9.74
N GLU A 135 -18.71 -11.71 10.95
CA GLU A 135 -19.56 -12.90 11.18
C GLU A 135 -21.01 -12.74 10.67
N PRO A 136 -21.70 -11.61 10.89
CA PRO A 136 -23.07 -11.44 10.41
C PRO A 136 -23.18 -11.41 8.87
N ARG A 137 -22.06 -11.33 8.18
CA ARG A 137 -22.01 -11.23 6.72
C ARG A 137 -21.54 -12.49 6.02
N VAL A 138 -21.07 -13.49 6.78
CA VAL A 138 -20.57 -14.74 6.23
C VAL A 138 -21.73 -15.57 5.67
N ARG A 139 -21.60 -16.01 4.43
CA ARG A 139 -22.53 -16.85 3.70
C ARG A 139 -21.85 -18.13 3.23
N ILE A 140 -22.06 -19.21 3.96
CA ILE A 140 -21.48 -20.55 3.65
C ILE A 140 -22.54 -21.61 3.40
N GLY A 141 -23.84 -21.26 3.53
CA GLY A 141 -24.97 -22.15 3.32
C GLY A 141 -25.18 -22.53 1.85
N ASP A 142 -26.18 -23.36 1.61
CA ASP A 142 -26.59 -23.79 0.26
C ASP A 142 -27.85 -23.06 -0.23
N ASP A 143 -28.12 -21.84 0.27
CA ASP A 143 -29.20 -21.00 -0.23
C ASP A 143 -28.87 -20.55 -1.66
N ILE A 144 -29.72 -20.94 -2.60
CA ILE A 144 -29.54 -20.62 -4.03
C ILE A 144 -29.66 -19.12 -4.34
N HIS A 145 -30.18 -18.33 -3.41
CA HIS A 145 -30.35 -16.87 -3.56
C HIS A 145 -29.09 -16.09 -3.15
N GLU A 146 -28.10 -16.75 -2.53
CA GLU A 146 -26.94 -16.08 -1.94
C GLU A 146 -25.61 -16.50 -2.61
N PRO A 147 -24.73 -15.54 -2.96
CA PRO A 147 -23.35 -15.89 -3.32
C PRO A 147 -22.61 -16.40 -2.07
N LYS A 148 -21.74 -17.41 -2.25
CA LYS A 148 -20.91 -17.92 -1.14
C LYS A 148 -19.76 -16.97 -0.84
N THR A 149 -19.50 -16.72 0.43
CA THR A 149 -18.30 -16.00 0.88
C THR A 149 -17.07 -16.88 0.67
N SER A 150 -16.13 -16.41 -0.15
CA SER A 150 -14.94 -17.18 -0.55
C SER A 150 -13.64 -16.61 -0.02
N LEU A 151 -13.63 -15.35 0.46
CA LEU A 151 -12.43 -14.67 0.92
C LEU A 151 -12.79 -13.56 1.90
N ILE A 152 -11.90 -13.32 2.86
CA ILE A 152 -11.84 -12.09 3.65
C ILE A 152 -10.58 -11.35 3.21
N CYS A 153 -10.68 -10.05 2.86
CA CYS A 153 -9.53 -9.21 2.58
C CYS A 153 -9.33 -8.21 3.71
N LEU A 154 -8.08 -8.09 4.16
CA LEU A 154 -7.62 -7.10 5.13
C LEU A 154 -6.62 -6.16 4.45
N GLU A 155 -6.47 -4.93 4.94
CA GLU A 155 -5.39 -4.01 4.53
C GLU A 155 -4.57 -3.61 5.75
N ASN A 156 -3.24 -3.87 5.75
CA ASN A 156 -2.34 -3.50 6.83
C ASN A 156 -0.90 -3.23 6.33
N ALA A 157 -0.32 -2.01 6.52
CA ALA A 157 -0.96 -0.83 7.11
C ALA A 157 -2.02 -0.26 6.16
N HIS A 158 -3.12 0.23 6.73
CA HIS A 158 -4.24 0.78 5.99
C HIS A 158 -3.89 2.16 5.39
N SER A 159 -4.51 2.50 4.25
CA SER A 159 -4.30 3.77 3.53
C SER A 159 -4.76 5.02 4.30
N ASN A 160 -5.54 4.85 5.36
CA ASN A 160 -5.89 5.91 6.31
C ASN A 160 -4.85 6.15 7.41
N GLY A 161 -3.71 5.44 7.41
CA GLY A 161 -2.61 5.58 8.37
C GLY A 161 -2.69 4.67 9.59
N LYS A 162 -3.72 3.84 9.74
CA LYS A 162 -3.88 2.92 10.88
C LYS A 162 -3.23 1.56 10.64
N VAL A 163 -2.85 0.92 11.73
CA VAL A 163 -2.25 -0.41 11.74
C VAL A 163 -3.09 -1.38 12.56
N PHE A 164 -3.42 -2.54 11.99
CA PHE A 164 -3.98 -3.66 12.73
C PHE A 164 -2.95 -4.25 13.69
N SER A 165 -3.29 -4.38 14.94
CA SER A 165 -2.45 -5.10 15.90
C SER A 165 -2.44 -6.61 15.64
N ILE A 166 -1.41 -7.29 16.15
CA ILE A 166 -1.31 -8.76 16.09
C ILE A 166 -2.57 -9.41 16.70
N GLU A 167 -3.02 -8.92 17.86
CA GLU A 167 -4.19 -9.45 18.53
C GLU A 167 -5.47 -9.32 17.67
N GLN A 168 -5.64 -8.19 16.99
CA GLN A 168 -6.77 -7.99 16.08
C GLN A 168 -6.72 -8.94 14.89
N MET A 169 -5.55 -9.09 14.25
CA MET A 169 -5.35 -10.05 13.16
C MET A 169 -5.60 -11.49 13.60
N GLU A 170 -5.18 -11.87 14.81
CA GLU A 170 -5.43 -13.17 15.39
C GLU A 170 -6.94 -13.42 15.61
N LYS A 171 -7.69 -12.42 16.10
CA LYS A 171 -9.14 -12.51 16.25
C LYS A 171 -9.83 -12.80 14.91
N VAL A 172 -9.42 -12.06 13.86
CA VAL A 172 -9.94 -12.29 12.50
C VAL A 172 -9.56 -13.68 11.99
N ARG A 173 -8.33 -14.15 12.22
CA ARG A 173 -7.88 -15.50 11.84
C ARG A 173 -8.74 -16.58 12.50
N ARG A 174 -9.01 -16.46 13.82
CA ARG A 174 -9.88 -17.40 14.54
C ARG A 174 -11.31 -17.39 13.98
N CYS A 175 -11.84 -16.23 13.64
CA CYS A 175 -13.14 -16.08 12.98
C CYS A 175 -13.16 -16.82 11.63
N ALA A 176 -12.23 -16.49 10.74
CA ALA A 176 -12.13 -17.09 9.41
C ALA A 176 -11.99 -18.62 9.45
N ASN A 177 -11.22 -19.16 10.41
CA ASN A 177 -11.03 -20.61 10.60
C ASN A 177 -12.35 -21.33 10.94
N ARG A 178 -13.25 -20.69 11.72
CA ARG A 178 -14.57 -21.30 12.04
C ARG A 178 -15.42 -21.55 10.79
N TYR A 179 -15.24 -20.72 9.77
CA TYR A 179 -16.00 -20.78 8.52
C TYR A 179 -15.19 -21.36 7.37
N HIS A 180 -13.95 -21.76 7.60
CA HIS A 180 -13.02 -22.26 6.57
C HIS A 180 -12.82 -21.27 5.41
N ILE A 181 -12.84 -19.97 5.69
CA ILE A 181 -12.64 -18.91 4.71
C ILE A 181 -11.19 -18.46 4.75
N PRO A 182 -10.48 -18.42 3.61
CA PRO A 182 -9.13 -17.88 3.55
C PRO A 182 -9.12 -16.35 3.78
N ILE A 183 -7.95 -15.85 4.21
CA ILE A 183 -7.68 -14.41 4.37
C ILE A 183 -6.59 -13.99 3.38
N HIS A 184 -6.86 -12.95 2.61
CA HIS A 184 -5.85 -12.22 1.85
C HIS A 184 -5.52 -10.90 2.54
N LEU A 185 -4.22 -10.58 2.63
CA LEU A 185 -3.74 -9.32 3.17
C LEU A 185 -3.24 -8.43 2.02
N ASP A 186 -3.93 -7.30 1.80
CA ASP A 186 -3.28 -6.18 1.14
C ASP A 186 -2.28 -5.57 2.13
N GLY A 187 -1.04 -5.95 1.95
CA GLY A 187 0.11 -5.49 2.71
C GLY A 187 0.94 -4.50 1.91
N ALA A 188 0.31 -3.63 1.10
CA ALA A 188 1.04 -2.66 0.27
C ALA A 188 2.12 -1.90 1.06
N ARG A 189 1.90 -1.73 2.38
CA ARG A 189 2.84 -1.17 3.36
C ARG A 189 3.11 -2.11 4.53
N LEU A 190 3.24 -3.41 4.25
CA LEU A 190 3.47 -4.46 5.26
C LEU A 190 4.64 -4.14 6.20
N PHE A 191 5.75 -3.66 5.65
CA PHE A 191 6.94 -3.36 6.44
C PHE A 191 6.79 -2.10 7.28
N ASN A 192 5.96 -1.12 6.86
CA ASN A 192 5.58 0.01 7.71
C ASN A 192 4.74 -0.48 8.89
N ALA A 193 3.77 -1.38 8.68
CA ALA A 193 3.00 -1.99 9.77
C ALA A 193 3.91 -2.76 10.76
N ALA A 194 4.86 -3.54 10.24
CA ALA A 194 5.81 -4.29 11.06
C ALA A 194 6.69 -3.36 11.91
N VAL A 195 7.21 -2.27 11.32
CA VAL A 195 7.99 -1.24 12.04
C VAL A 195 7.15 -0.56 13.11
N SER A 196 5.92 -0.15 12.79
CA SER A 196 5.00 0.47 13.75
C SER A 196 4.71 -0.40 14.97
N LEU A 197 4.59 -1.71 14.77
CA LEU A 197 4.33 -2.68 15.84
C LEU A 197 5.61 -3.19 16.52
N GLY A 198 6.80 -2.88 16.01
CA GLY A 198 8.06 -3.39 16.52
C GLY A 198 8.24 -4.90 16.35
N VAL A 199 7.70 -5.47 15.25
CA VAL A 199 7.69 -6.92 14.98
C VAL A 199 8.29 -7.22 13.59
N GLU A 200 8.60 -8.50 13.34
CA GLU A 200 8.96 -8.96 12.00
C GLU A 200 7.70 -9.16 11.12
N ALA A 201 7.82 -8.95 9.82
CA ALA A 201 6.70 -9.10 8.88
C ALA A 201 6.02 -10.48 8.98
N LYS A 202 6.78 -11.55 9.26
CA LYS A 202 6.24 -12.90 9.44
C LYS A 202 5.21 -13.01 10.57
N GLU A 203 5.30 -12.16 11.61
CA GLU A 203 4.35 -12.17 12.72
C GLU A 203 2.98 -11.62 12.31
N LEU A 204 2.93 -10.75 11.31
CA LEU A 204 1.69 -10.31 10.69
C LEU A 204 1.15 -11.38 9.72
N THR A 205 2.02 -11.87 8.85
CA THR A 205 1.61 -12.74 7.75
C THR A 205 1.22 -14.15 8.19
N GLN A 206 1.62 -14.63 9.37
CA GLN A 206 1.18 -15.93 9.91
C GLN A 206 -0.35 -16.01 10.09
N HIS A 207 -1.03 -14.88 10.21
CA HIS A 207 -2.48 -14.80 10.41
C HIS A 207 -3.29 -14.77 9.11
N VAL A 208 -2.65 -14.87 7.94
CA VAL A 208 -3.30 -14.80 6.63
C VAL A 208 -2.84 -15.92 5.70
N ASP A 209 -3.64 -16.26 4.69
CA ASP A 209 -3.30 -17.33 3.74
C ASP A 209 -2.44 -16.81 2.60
N SER A 210 -2.68 -15.59 2.16
CA SER A 210 -1.87 -14.91 1.17
C SER A 210 -1.65 -13.44 1.53
N VAL A 211 -0.55 -12.88 1.07
CA VAL A 211 -0.22 -11.47 1.25
C VAL A 211 0.36 -10.89 -0.03
N MET A 212 -0.09 -9.70 -0.41
CA MET A 212 0.56 -8.85 -1.39
C MET A 212 1.31 -7.73 -0.67
N PHE A 213 2.51 -7.37 -1.11
CA PHE A 213 3.20 -6.18 -0.63
C PHE A 213 3.99 -5.48 -1.73
N CYS A 214 4.04 -4.13 -1.65
CA CYS A 214 4.70 -3.31 -2.67
C CYS A 214 6.21 -3.17 -2.42
N LEU A 215 6.98 -3.23 -3.51
CA LEU A 215 8.39 -2.85 -3.54
C LEU A 215 8.58 -1.37 -3.95
N SER A 216 7.58 -0.83 -4.67
CA SER A 216 7.61 0.48 -5.34
C SER A 216 6.91 1.60 -4.55
N LYS A 217 7.08 1.61 -3.23
CA LYS A 217 6.60 2.67 -2.31
C LYS A 217 7.76 3.11 -1.42
N GLY A 218 7.62 3.12 -0.11
CA GLY A 218 8.68 3.47 0.84
C GLY A 218 9.98 2.66 0.68
N LEU A 219 9.92 1.51 0.00
CA LEU A 219 11.08 0.68 -0.31
C LEU A 219 11.86 1.11 -1.57
N CYS A 220 11.39 2.11 -2.30
CA CYS A 220 12.07 2.77 -3.42
C CYS A 220 12.37 1.94 -4.67
N ALA A 221 11.92 0.70 -4.81
CA ALA A 221 12.07 0.00 -6.09
C ALA A 221 11.21 0.69 -7.18
N PRO A 222 11.67 0.74 -8.44
CA PRO A 222 10.96 1.50 -9.48
C PRO A 222 9.63 0.87 -9.88
N VAL A 223 9.51 -0.45 -9.73
CA VAL A 223 8.37 -1.25 -10.18
C VAL A 223 8.22 -2.48 -9.31
N GLY A 224 7.00 -2.93 -9.13
CA GLY A 224 6.70 -4.28 -8.71
C GLY A 224 6.20 -4.43 -7.29
N SER A 225 5.63 -5.58 -7.09
CA SER A 225 5.11 -6.08 -5.81
C SER A 225 5.34 -7.59 -5.73
N ILE A 226 5.13 -8.13 -4.56
CA ILE A 226 5.20 -9.58 -4.32
C ILE A 226 3.81 -10.07 -3.90
N LEU A 227 3.41 -11.22 -4.43
CA LEU A 227 2.32 -12.02 -3.90
C LEU A 227 2.91 -13.28 -3.27
N ALA A 228 2.64 -13.54 -1.99
CA ALA A 228 3.16 -14.70 -1.26
C ALA A 228 2.05 -15.51 -0.61
N GLY A 229 2.23 -16.84 -0.50
CA GLY A 229 1.24 -17.76 0.04
C GLY A 229 1.74 -19.20 0.07
N SER A 230 0.80 -20.16 0.14
CA SER A 230 1.16 -21.58 0.00
C SER A 230 1.71 -21.88 -1.39
N ARG A 231 2.51 -22.95 -1.52
CA ARG A 231 3.06 -23.41 -2.81
C ARG A 231 1.92 -23.62 -3.83
N LYS A 232 0.89 -24.34 -3.42
CA LYS A 232 -0.27 -24.61 -4.28
C LYS A 232 -0.96 -23.34 -4.78
N PHE A 233 -1.12 -22.35 -3.89
CA PHE A 233 -1.72 -21.06 -4.25
C PHE A 233 -0.85 -20.31 -5.26
N ILE A 234 0.45 -20.24 -5.03
CA ILE A 234 1.39 -19.53 -5.91
C ILE A 234 1.54 -20.21 -7.27
N ASP A 235 1.53 -21.54 -7.34
CA ASP A 235 1.55 -22.28 -8.61
C ASP A 235 0.31 -21.95 -9.47
N GLN A 236 -0.86 -21.85 -8.84
CA GLN A 236 -2.08 -21.41 -9.54
C GLN A 236 -2.03 -19.91 -9.89
N ALA A 237 -1.53 -19.07 -8.98
CA ALA A 237 -1.36 -17.64 -9.22
C ALA A 237 -0.40 -17.37 -10.40
N ARG A 238 0.69 -18.15 -10.54
CA ARG A 238 1.61 -18.05 -11.69
C ARG A 238 0.90 -18.30 -13.02
N ARG A 239 -0.04 -19.25 -13.10
CA ARG A 239 -0.88 -19.48 -14.28
C ARG A 239 -1.83 -18.30 -14.53
N ASN A 240 -2.47 -17.83 -13.49
CA ASN A 240 -3.40 -16.69 -13.56
C ASN A 240 -2.65 -15.38 -13.91
N ARG A 241 -1.43 -15.18 -13.41
CA ARG A 241 -0.54 -14.08 -13.82
C ARG A 241 -0.34 -14.08 -15.34
N LYS A 242 -0.16 -15.25 -15.94
CA LYS A 242 -0.02 -15.38 -17.40
C LYS A 242 -1.29 -14.96 -18.13
N ILE A 243 -2.48 -15.37 -17.63
CA ILE A 243 -3.77 -14.98 -18.18
C ILE A 243 -3.95 -13.45 -18.15
N MET A 244 -3.54 -12.82 -17.04
CA MET A 244 -3.63 -11.36 -16.84
C MET A 244 -2.55 -10.56 -17.60
N GLY A 245 -1.66 -11.21 -18.35
CA GLY A 245 -0.58 -10.55 -19.11
C GLY A 245 0.62 -10.10 -18.24
N GLY A 246 0.70 -10.52 -16.98
CA GLY A 246 1.76 -10.15 -16.04
C GLY A 246 3.00 -11.06 -16.07
N GLY A 247 3.09 -12.01 -17.00
CA GLY A 247 4.29 -12.82 -17.21
C GLY A 247 5.33 -12.01 -17.98
N LEU A 248 6.33 -11.52 -17.25
CA LEU A 248 7.46 -10.77 -17.80
C LEU A 248 8.51 -11.73 -18.38
N ARG A 249 9.53 -11.19 -19.03
CA ARG A 249 10.66 -11.97 -19.60
C ARG A 249 11.90 -11.78 -18.71
N GLN A 250 12.83 -10.96 -19.08
CA GLN A 250 14.06 -10.69 -18.34
C GLN A 250 13.80 -9.72 -17.18
N ALA A 251 12.93 -10.12 -16.27
CA ALA A 251 12.47 -9.30 -15.15
C ALA A 251 13.52 -9.16 -14.01
N GLY A 252 14.63 -9.90 -14.11
CA GLY A 252 15.74 -9.80 -13.16
C GLY A 252 16.30 -8.39 -13.04
N ILE A 253 16.23 -7.57 -14.10
CA ILE A 253 16.58 -6.14 -14.04
C ILE A 253 15.74 -5.43 -12.96
N LEU A 254 14.45 -5.67 -12.92
CA LEU A 254 13.54 -5.05 -11.93
C LEU A 254 13.66 -5.74 -10.56
N ALA A 255 13.80 -7.06 -10.55
CA ALA A 255 13.94 -7.85 -9.34
C ALA A 255 15.21 -7.50 -8.54
N ALA A 256 16.29 -7.08 -9.19
CA ALA A 256 17.51 -6.63 -8.52
C ALA A 256 17.27 -5.43 -7.60
N ALA A 257 16.49 -4.45 -8.04
CA ALA A 257 16.03 -3.35 -7.16
C ALA A 257 15.14 -3.86 -6.03
N GLY A 258 14.27 -4.83 -6.30
CA GLY A 258 13.43 -5.49 -5.31
C GLY A 258 14.22 -6.20 -4.21
N LEU A 259 15.35 -6.81 -4.54
CA LEU A 259 16.25 -7.43 -3.56
C LEU A 259 16.85 -6.40 -2.59
N ILE A 260 17.33 -5.27 -3.09
CA ILE A 260 17.81 -4.15 -2.25
C ILE A 260 16.66 -3.60 -1.40
N ALA A 261 15.48 -3.43 -1.99
CA ALA A 261 14.27 -2.99 -1.28
C ALA A 261 14.00 -3.86 -0.05
N LEU A 262 14.07 -5.19 -0.20
CA LEU A 262 13.79 -6.12 0.89
C LEU A 262 14.98 -6.36 1.83
N LYS A 263 16.22 -6.35 1.32
CA LYS A 263 17.42 -6.63 2.15
C LYS A 263 17.90 -5.42 2.94
N GLU A 264 17.63 -4.19 2.44
CA GLU A 264 18.19 -2.97 3.01
C GLU A 264 17.12 -1.93 3.38
N MET A 265 16.25 -1.56 2.42
CA MET A 265 15.35 -0.40 2.58
C MET A 265 14.27 -0.61 3.64
N ARG A 266 13.79 -1.83 3.84
CA ARG A 266 12.77 -2.12 4.86
C ARG A 266 13.22 -1.76 6.28
N TYR A 267 14.50 -1.81 6.58
CA TYR A 267 15.05 -1.50 7.91
C TYR A 267 15.16 0.01 8.19
N ARG A 268 15.05 0.83 7.16
CA ARG A 268 15.13 2.28 7.34
C ARG A 268 13.76 2.99 7.41
N LEU A 269 12.66 2.26 7.22
CA LEU A 269 11.30 2.83 7.29
C LEU A 269 11.00 3.52 8.62
N ASP A 270 11.66 3.11 9.71
CA ASP A 270 11.59 3.81 10.99
C ASP A 270 12.00 5.30 10.88
N THR A 271 12.97 5.62 10.03
CA THR A 271 13.34 7.03 9.75
C THR A 271 12.19 7.81 9.13
N ASP A 272 11.40 7.18 8.24
CA ASP A 272 10.24 7.82 7.62
C ASP A 272 9.15 8.08 8.67
N HIS A 273 8.92 7.13 9.58
CA HIS A 273 8.00 7.29 10.71
C HIS A 273 8.45 8.40 11.67
N GLN A 274 9.75 8.47 11.98
CA GLN A 274 10.31 9.54 12.82
C GLN A 274 10.14 10.91 12.16
N ASN A 275 10.35 11.02 10.84
CA ASN A 275 10.14 12.25 10.09
C ASN A 275 8.66 12.67 10.11
N ALA A 276 7.72 11.74 9.96
CA ALA A 276 6.29 12.02 10.10
C ALA A 276 5.95 12.52 11.52
N GLY A 277 6.49 11.88 12.56
CA GLY A 277 6.29 12.32 13.94
C GLY A 277 6.91 13.70 14.24
N MET A 278 8.06 14.01 13.62
CA MET A 278 8.66 15.35 13.73
C MET A 278 7.78 16.41 13.06
N LEU A 279 7.28 16.12 11.84
CA LEU A 279 6.38 17.03 11.12
C LEU A 279 5.10 17.28 11.92
N GLU A 280 4.43 16.22 12.38
CA GLU A 280 3.23 16.31 13.20
C GLU A 280 3.45 17.21 14.43
N LYS A 281 4.56 16.99 15.15
CA LYS A 281 4.91 17.79 16.33
C LYS A 281 5.11 19.27 15.99
N LEU A 282 5.76 19.59 14.87
CA LEU A 282 5.97 20.97 14.44
C LEU A 282 4.67 21.66 14.00
N LEU A 283 3.69 20.89 13.53
CA LEU A 283 2.37 21.39 13.10
C LEU A 283 1.39 21.57 14.27
N ASN A 284 1.62 20.93 15.42
CA ASN A 284 0.75 21.09 16.61
C ASN A 284 0.61 22.54 17.11
N ASP A 285 1.59 23.38 16.80
CA ASP A 285 1.58 24.78 17.19
C ASP A 285 0.83 25.71 16.22
N VAL A 286 0.15 25.14 15.21
CA VAL A 286 -0.62 25.89 14.20
C VAL A 286 -2.08 25.91 14.60
N ASP A 287 -2.56 27.01 15.19
CA ASP A 287 -3.92 27.12 15.76
C ASP A 287 -5.07 26.91 14.78
N LYS A 288 -4.82 27.12 13.46
CA LYS A 288 -5.86 27.07 12.41
C LYS A 288 -6.04 25.70 11.79
N ILE A 289 -5.32 24.69 12.24
CA ILE A 289 -5.45 23.31 11.75
C ILE A 289 -5.74 22.33 12.89
N GLU A 290 -6.36 21.22 12.53
CA GLU A 290 -6.62 20.07 13.42
C GLU A 290 -5.88 18.85 12.89
N ILE A 291 -5.01 18.24 13.70
CA ILE A 291 -4.23 17.06 13.34
C ILE A 291 -4.96 15.80 13.77
N ALA A 292 -5.06 14.82 12.87
CA ALA A 292 -5.61 13.50 13.17
C ALA A 292 -4.54 12.58 13.77
N HIS A 293 -4.22 12.77 15.06
CA HIS A 293 -3.19 12.02 15.78
C HIS A 293 -3.40 10.50 15.76
N ASP A 294 -4.67 10.07 15.74
CA ASP A 294 -5.06 8.66 15.70
C ASP A 294 -4.85 7.97 14.33
N ARG A 295 -4.36 8.73 13.33
CA ARG A 295 -4.08 8.26 11.96
C ARG A 295 -2.58 8.28 11.61
N ARG A 296 -1.69 8.32 12.62
CA ARG A 296 -0.23 8.39 12.44
C ARG A 296 0.48 7.12 12.95
N ASP A 297 -0.01 5.94 12.66
CA ASP A 297 0.71 4.71 13.04
C ASP A 297 1.92 4.44 12.13
N ILE A 298 1.99 5.09 10.95
CA ILE A 298 3.06 4.93 9.96
C ILE A 298 3.64 6.30 9.54
N ASN A 299 4.18 6.38 8.34
CA ASN A 299 4.82 7.56 7.74
C ASN A 299 3.85 8.62 7.19
N PHE A 300 2.63 8.72 7.71
CA PHE A 300 1.61 9.67 7.28
C PHE A 300 1.34 10.72 8.33
N VAL A 301 1.05 11.95 7.88
CA VAL A 301 0.50 13.03 8.71
C VAL A 301 -0.78 13.51 8.06
N PHE A 302 -1.88 13.49 8.83
CA PHE A 302 -3.17 13.98 8.39
C PHE A 302 -3.57 15.21 9.19
N PHE A 303 -3.99 16.27 8.50
CA PHE A 303 -4.56 17.45 9.13
C PHE A 303 -5.63 18.08 8.25
N LYS A 304 -6.51 18.85 8.84
CA LYS A 304 -7.53 19.65 8.15
C LYS A 304 -7.60 21.05 8.73
N ASN A 305 -8.23 21.97 8.03
CA ASN A 305 -8.53 23.29 8.54
C ASN A 305 -9.51 23.21 9.72
N ASN A 306 -9.30 23.98 10.77
CA ASN A 306 -10.29 24.16 11.83
C ASN A 306 -11.57 24.78 11.26
N ALA A 307 -12.71 24.49 11.88
CA ALA A 307 -14.03 24.97 11.42
C ALA A 307 -14.14 26.50 11.29
N ASP A 308 -13.36 27.22 12.07
CA ASP A 308 -13.33 28.70 12.06
C ASP A 308 -12.35 29.28 11.01
N ALA A 309 -11.48 28.44 10.45
CA ALA A 309 -10.53 28.85 9.42
C ALA A 309 -11.22 28.80 8.05
N GLN A 310 -11.77 29.92 7.59
CA GLN A 310 -12.29 30.09 6.22
C GLN A 310 -11.12 30.16 5.22
N LEU A 311 -10.33 29.09 5.12
CA LEU A 311 -9.18 29.02 4.24
C LEU A 311 -9.50 28.19 2.99
N ASP A 312 -9.12 28.74 1.84
CA ASP A 312 -9.26 28.06 0.57
C ASP A 312 -8.24 26.94 0.46
N THR A 313 -8.74 25.69 0.38
CA THR A 313 -7.91 24.50 0.27
C THR A 313 -7.16 24.43 -1.07
N GLU A 314 -7.72 24.98 -2.15
CA GLU A 314 -7.06 25.06 -3.45
C GLU A 314 -5.91 26.06 -3.40
N ALA A 315 -6.12 27.23 -2.80
CA ALA A 315 -5.07 28.23 -2.58
C ALA A 315 -3.91 27.69 -1.73
N PHE A 316 -4.20 26.84 -0.74
CA PHE A 316 -3.14 26.18 0.04
C PHE A 316 -2.28 25.25 -0.82
N VAL A 317 -2.88 24.42 -1.66
CA VAL A 317 -2.13 23.52 -2.57
C VAL A 317 -1.27 24.33 -3.55
N GLU A 318 -1.82 25.42 -4.09
CA GLU A 318 -1.09 26.32 -5.00
C GLU A 318 0.09 27.01 -4.31
N TYR A 319 -0.14 27.52 -3.10
CA TYR A 319 0.93 28.13 -2.28
C TYR A 319 2.07 27.15 -2.00
N MET A 320 1.75 25.91 -1.59
CA MET A 320 2.77 24.88 -1.37
C MET A 320 3.55 24.58 -2.66
N HIS A 321 2.86 24.51 -3.80
CA HIS A 321 3.50 24.31 -5.09
C HIS A 321 4.46 25.46 -5.46
N GLU A 322 4.09 26.72 -5.22
CA GLU A 322 4.97 27.91 -5.42
C GLU A 322 6.24 27.85 -4.55
N LYS A 323 6.17 27.17 -3.40
CA LYS A 323 7.31 26.91 -2.49
C LYS A 323 8.06 25.62 -2.84
N ASN A 324 7.86 25.04 -4.02
CA ASN A 324 8.44 23.77 -4.46
C ASN A 324 8.08 22.57 -3.57
N ILE A 325 6.90 22.57 -2.95
CA ILE A 325 6.38 21.46 -2.16
C ILE A 325 5.14 20.90 -2.85
N LEU A 326 5.14 19.61 -3.19
CA LEU A 326 4.01 18.93 -3.80
C LEU A 326 3.17 18.20 -2.75
N ILE A 327 1.89 18.53 -2.69
CA ILE A 327 0.88 17.87 -1.88
C ILE A 327 -0.35 17.54 -2.73
N ASN A 328 -1.14 16.57 -2.31
CA ASN A 328 -2.46 16.34 -2.91
C ASN A 328 -3.50 17.33 -2.32
N PRO A 329 -4.58 17.64 -3.06
CA PRO A 329 -5.77 18.26 -2.46
C PRO A 329 -6.28 17.43 -1.27
N CYS A 330 -7.04 18.08 -0.38
CA CYS A 330 -7.67 17.40 0.73
C CYS A 330 -8.69 16.34 0.23
N ASP A 331 -8.94 15.34 1.06
CA ASP A 331 -9.96 14.33 0.82
C ASP A 331 -11.39 14.92 1.02
N ARG A 332 -12.41 14.05 0.90
CA ARG A 332 -13.82 14.46 1.03
C ARG A 332 -14.18 14.94 2.44
N ASP A 333 -13.40 14.53 3.44
CA ASP A 333 -13.58 14.92 4.83
C ASP A 333 -12.73 16.14 5.21
N GLY A 334 -12.05 16.74 4.21
CA GLY A 334 -11.23 17.93 4.35
C GLY A 334 -9.80 17.67 4.83
N TYR A 335 -9.36 16.43 4.95
CA TYR A 335 -8.01 16.11 5.40
C TYR A 335 -6.99 16.18 4.27
N PHE A 336 -5.91 16.92 4.48
CA PHE A 336 -4.66 16.79 3.74
C PHE A 336 -3.88 15.61 4.30
N ARG A 337 -3.25 14.83 3.41
CA ARG A 337 -2.34 13.73 3.74
C ARG A 337 -0.94 14.05 3.25
N LEU A 338 -0.01 14.22 4.16
CA LEU A 338 1.42 14.35 3.87
C LEU A 338 2.11 13.01 4.13
N VAL A 339 2.97 12.57 3.22
CA VAL A 339 3.65 11.27 3.29
C VAL A 339 5.16 11.48 3.28
N THR A 340 5.82 11.05 4.35
CA THR A 340 7.28 11.05 4.42
C THR A 340 7.85 9.75 3.82
N HIS A 341 9.01 9.84 3.21
CA HIS A 341 9.68 8.72 2.56
C HIS A 341 11.19 9.00 2.42
N TYR A 342 11.94 8.06 1.83
CA TYR A 342 13.40 8.10 1.71
C TYR A 342 13.98 9.46 1.30
N TRP A 343 13.33 10.16 0.39
CA TRP A 343 13.82 11.42 -0.17
C TRP A 343 13.43 12.67 0.65
N ILE A 344 12.72 12.48 1.77
CA ILE A 344 12.35 13.57 2.69
C ILE A 344 13.32 13.60 3.86
N THR A 345 14.17 14.64 3.90
CA THR A 345 15.18 14.85 4.97
C THR A 345 14.60 15.63 6.16
N LYS A 346 15.34 15.71 7.25
CA LYS A 346 14.96 16.52 8.42
C LYS A 346 14.91 18.02 8.09
N GLU A 347 15.79 18.48 7.21
CA GLU A 347 15.80 19.86 6.72
C GLU A 347 14.52 20.13 5.90
N HIS A 348 14.10 19.18 5.06
CA HIS A 348 12.82 19.28 4.36
C HIS A 348 11.65 19.34 5.35
N ILE A 349 11.64 18.55 6.43
CA ILE A 349 10.57 18.57 7.43
C ILE A 349 10.45 19.94 8.09
N GLN A 350 11.57 20.58 8.46
CA GLN A 350 11.56 21.91 9.04
C GLN A 350 11.00 22.93 8.02
N TYR A 351 11.50 22.90 6.78
CA TYR A 351 11.05 23.80 5.71
C TYR A 351 9.55 23.67 5.43
N ILE A 352 9.04 22.43 5.35
CA ILE A 352 7.60 22.14 5.17
C ILE A 352 6.78 22.76 6.31
N ALA A 353 7.19 22.51 7.55
CA ALA A 353 6.47 23.01 8.72
C ALA A 353 6.48 24.56 8.78
N ASP A 354 7.59 25.20 8.47
CA ASP A 354 7.70 26.66 8.45
C ASP A 354 6.84 27.25 7.32
N THR A 355 6.83 26.63 6.14
CA THR A 355 5.99 27.02 5.00
C THR A 355 4.50 26.92 5.33
N ILE A 356 4.09 25.83 5.99
CA ILE A 356 2.70 25.66 6.45
C ILE A 356 2.35 26.73 7.47
N LYS A 357 3.21 26.99 8.46
CA LYS A 357 3.00 28.06 9.45
C LYS A 357 2.87 29.44 8.79
N GLU A 358 3.70 29.74 7.80
CA GLU A 358 3.65 31.01 7.05
C GLU A 358 2.28 31.21 6.35
N PHE A 359 1.74 30.16 5.73
CA PHE A 359 0.42 30.23 5.09
C PHE A 359 -0.71 30.47 6.11
N TYR A 360 -0.63 29.84 7.27
CA TYR A 360 -1.65 29.92 8.30
C TYR A 360 -1.47 31.12 9.27
N ALA A 361 -0.38 31.87 9.21
CA ALA A 361 -0.16 33.06 10.04
C ALA A 361 -1.16 34.17 9.71
#